data_61fd26f2bf8d7755086b2fe7051b3e09
#
_entry.id   61fd26f2bf8d7755086b2fe7051b3e09
#
_cell.length_a   1.000
_cell.length_b   1.000
_cell.length_c   1.000
_cell.angle_alpha   90.00
_cell.angle_beta   90.00
_cell.angle_gamma   90.00
#
_symmetry.space_group_name_H-M   'P 1'
#
loop_
_entity.id
_entity.type
_entity.pdbx_description
1 polymer ?
#
loop_
_entity_poly.entity_id
_entity_poly.type
_entity_poly.pdbx_seq_one_letter_code
_entity_poly.pdbx_strand_id
1 'polypeptide(L)'
;MIGPLLPLTLAAAVQPQPNAIDAREAEPRLIVVFAPGRDDPRLIRQQALLRHSRADLSDRDVHVIEVVGDTVAGAYDYAAALRQRYAVPRSRFGVVLVGRDGGVKLRSAEAIVPRQIERTIDAMPMRRREMAGR
;
A
#
# COMPACT_ATOMS: atom_id res chain seq x y z
N MET A 1 -48.41 -39.65 -20.03
CA MET A 1 -48.12 -38.41 -20.73
C MET A 1 -47.09 -37.65 -19.92
N ILE A 2 -45.90 -37.53 -20.43
CA ILE A 2 -44.83 -36.77 -19.80
C ILE A 2 -44.95 -35.35 -20.36
N GLY A 3 -45.34 -34.36 -19.51
CA GLY A 3 -45.35 -32.96 -19.91
C GLY A 3 -43.95 -32.44 -20.19
N PRO A 4 -43.79 -31.44 -21.06
CA PRO A 4 -42.49 -30.89 -21.34
C PRO A 4 -41.91 -30.27 -20.08
N LEU A 5 -40.75 -30.74 -19.70
CA LEU A 5 -39.92 -30.11 -18.69
C LEU A 5 -39.46 -28.77 -19.24
N LEU A 6 -40.02 -27.68 -18.73
CA LEU A 6 -39.51 -26.35 -18.98
C LEU A 6 -38.10 -26.24 -18.34
N PRO A 7 -37.09 -25.86 -19.11
CA PRO A 7 -35.78 -25.62 -18.52
C PRO A 7 -35.90 -24.46 -17.55
N LEU A 8 -35.58 -24.71 -16.29
CA LEU A 8 -35.39 -23.66 -15.30
C LEU A 8 -34.13 -22.88 -15.74
N THR A 9 -34.32 -21.79 -16.45
CA THR A 9 -33.23 -20.86 -16.71
C THR A 9 -32.94 -20.14 -15.40
N LEU A 10 -31.91 -20.58 -14.73
CA LEU A 10 -31.35 -19.83 -13.63
C LEU A 10 -30.75 -18.54 -14.21
N ALA A 11 -31.51 -17.46 -14.19
CA ALA A 11 -30.95 -16.15 -14.46
C ALA A 11 -29.93 -15.84 -13.36
N ALA A 12 -28.65 -15.99 -13.67
CA ALA A 12 -27.59 -15.53 -12.79
C ALA A 12 -27.76 -14.03 -12.64
N ALA A 13 -28.16 -13.58 -11.46
CA ALA A 13 -28.21 -12.17 -11.15
C ALA A 13 -26.78 -11.64 -11.26
N VAL A 14 -26.54 -10.80 -12.26
CA VAL A 14 -25.28 -10.06 -12.38
C VAL A 14 -25.27 -9.04 -11.24
N GLN A 15 -24.57 -9.39 -10.16
CA GLN A 15 -24.34 -8.41 -9.09
C GLN A 15 -23.42 -7.32 -9.63
N PRO A 16 -23.73 -6.04 -9.37
CA PRO A 16 -22.82 -4.97 -9.74
C PRO A 16 -21.50 -5.19 -9.01
N GLN A 17 -20.44 -5.46 -9.77
CA GLN A 17 -19.08 -5.48 -9.24
C GLN A 17 -18.67 -4.05 -8.96
N PRO A 18 -18.08 -3.76 -7.77
CA PRO A 18 -17.47 -2.44 -7.58
C PRO A 18 -16.47 -2.24 -8.72
N ASN A 19 -16.53 -1.09 -9.39
CA ASN A 19 -15.59 -0.84 -10.46
C ASN A 19 -14.16 -0.83 -9.89
N ALA A 20 -13.17 -1.10 -10.73
CA ALA A 20 -11.79 -1.20 -10.28
C ALA A 20 -11.27 0.11 -9.67
N ILE A 21 -11.88 1.24 -10.00
CA ILE A 21 -11.55 2.55 -9.43
C ILE A 21 -11.99 2.63 -7.97
N ASP A 22 -13.23 2.22 -7.68
CA ASP A 22 -13.76 2.25 -6.31
C ASP A 22 -13.00 1.28 -5.39
N ALA A 23 -12.63 0.10 -5.89
CA ALA A 23 -11.82 -0.85 -5.14
C ALA A 23 -10.43 -0.29 -4.83
N ARG A 24 -9.81 0.41 -5.77
CA ARG A 24 -8.51 1.05 -5.58
C ARG A 24 -8.56 2.23 -4.62
N GLU A 25 -9.65 2.99 -4.62
CA GLU A 25 -9.84 4.08 -3.66
C GLU A 25 -10.01 3.56 -2.22
N ALA A 26 -10.49 2.32 -2.05
CA ALA A 26 -10.60 1.67 -0.75
C ALA A 26 -9.27 1.16 -0.22
N GLU A 27 -8.26 0.94 -1.08
CA GLU A 27 -6.93 0.47 -0.66
C GLU A 27 -6.15 1.61 0.00
N PRO A 28 -5.44 1.33 1.10
CA PRO A 28 -4.58 2.34 1.71
C PRO A 28 -3.36 2.64 0.85
N ARG A 29 -2.77 3.79 1.06
CA ARG A 29 -1.42 4.07 0.59
C ARG A 29 -0.44 3.32 1.49
N LEU A 30 0.68 2.89 0.95
CA LEU A 30 1.66 2.11 1.69
C LEU A 30 3.01 2.81 1.72
N ILE A 31 3.64 2.80 2.88
CA ILE A 31 5.08 3.01 2.99
C ILE A 31 5.67 1.65 3.33
N VAL A 32 6.53 1.14 2.46
CA VAL A 32 7.21 -0.12 2.69
C VAL A 32 8.68 0.18 2.96
N VAL A 33 9.14 -0.16 4.16
CA VAL A 33 10.52 0.05 4.60
C VAL A 33 11.23 -1.29 4.58
N PHE A 34 12.29 -1.38 3.82
CA PHE A 34 13.13 -2.57 3.72
C PHE A 34 14.47 -2.34 4.40
N ALA A 35 14.90 -3.28 5.20
CA ALA A 35 16.21 -3.24 5.83
C ALA A 35 16.83 -4.64 5.91
N PRO A 36 18.17 -4.75 5.80
CA PRO A 36 18.86 -6.02 5.96
C PRO A 36 18.70 -6.61 7.37
N GLY A 37 18.66 -5.76 8.39
CA GLY A 37 18.53 -6.16 9.78
C GLY A 37 18.03 -5.03 10.66
N ARG A 38 17.68 -5.38 11.90
CA ARG A 38 17.11 -4.42 12.86
C ARG A 38 18.09 -3.34 13.31
N ASP A 39 19.39 -3.59 13.18
CA ASP A 39 20.45 -2.66 13.59
C ASP A 39 20.83 -1.65 12.52
N ASP A 40 20.21 -1.71 11.35
CA ASP A 40 20.49 -0.77 10.27
C ASP A 40 20.13 0.66 10.72
N PRO A 41 21.10 1.60 10.74
CA PRO A 41 20.86 2.97 11.19
C PRO A 41 19.78 3.70 10.39
N ARG A 42 19.65 3.36 9.11
CA ARG A 42 18.64 3.96 8.22
C ARG A 42 17.24 3.49 8.59
N LEU A 43 17.11 2.24 9.02
CA LEU A 43 15.85 1.72 9.54
C LEU A 43 15.46 2.42 10.84
N ILE A 44 16.39 2.53 11.79
CA ILE A 44 16.16 3.18 13.08
C ILE A 44 15.73 4.64 12.87
N ARG A 45 16.41 5.34 11.98
CA ARG A 45 16.06 6.73 11.63
C ARG A 45 14.67 6.81 11.00
N GLN A 46 14.37 5.95 10.04
CA GLN A 46 13.07 5.94 9.37
C GLN A 46 11.94 5.65 10.34
N GLN A 47 12.12 4.70 11.23
CA GLN A 47 11.13 4.39 12.26
C GLN A 47 10.85 5.59 13.16
N ALA A 48 11.89 6.30 13.59
CA ALA A 48 11.74 7.50 14.42
C ALA A 48 10.99 8.61 13.68
N LEU A 49 11.34 8.85 12.41
CA LEU A 49 10.68 9.86 11.58
C LEU A 49 9.19 9.55 11.38
N LEU A 50 8.84 8.30 11.12
CA LEU A 50 7.46 7.89 10.91
C LEU A 50 6.63 7.98 12.21
N ARG A 51 7.22 7.66 13.35
CA ARG A 51 6.54 7.82 14.65
C ARG A 51 6.16 9.26 14.94
N HIS A 52 7.03 10.20 14.63
CA HIS A 52 6.77 11.64 14.83
C HIS A 52 5.65 12.16 13.93
N SER A 53 5.40 11.52 12.81
CA SER A 53 4.41 11.95 11.82
C SER A 53 3.20 11.03 11.74
N ARG A 54 2.97 10.23 12.76
CA ARG A 54 1.90 9.22 12.76
C ARG A 54 0.53 9.82 12.44
N ALA A 55 0.18 10.94 13.05
CA ALA A 55 -1.11 11.60 12.83
C ALA A 55 -1.28 12.09 11.40
N ASP A 56 -0.25 12.72 10.84
CA ASP A 56 -0.26 13.24 9.48
C ASP A 56 -0.35 12.13 8.43
N LEU A 57 0.32 11.02 8.70
CA LEU A 57 0.27 9.84 7.83
C LEU A 57 -1.09 9.14 7.93
N SER A 58 -1.66 9.05 9.12
CA SER A 58 -3.00 8.50 9.33
C SER A 58 -4.07 9.32 8.63
N ASP A 59 -3.96 10.65 8.65
CA ASP A 59 -4.85 11.56 7.93
C ASP A 59 -4.84 11.30 6.42
N ARG A 60 -3.73 10.84 5.90
CA ARG A 60 -3.54 10.51 4.48
C ARG A 60 -3.79 9.03 4.16
N ASP A 61 -4.33 8.28 5.11
CA ASP A 61 -4.59 6.84 5.00
C ASP A 61 -3.34 6.07 4.52
N VAL A 62 -2.24 6.26 5.24
CA VAL A 62 -0.97 5.57 4.97
C VAL A 62 -0.75 4.47 5.99
N HIS A 63 -0.54 3.26 5.49
CA HIS A 63 -0.12 2.12 6.30
C HIS A 63 1.37 1.89 6.11
N VAL A 64 2.06 1.56 7.21
CA VAL A 64 3.49 1.29 7.19
C VAL A 64 3.72 -0.21 7.27
N ILE A 65 4.48 -0.71 6.32
CA ILE A 65 4.93 -2.11 6.28
C ILE A 65 6.45 -2.10 6.46
N GLU A 66 6.95 -2.92 7.36
CA GLU A 66 8.39 -3.09 7.58
C GLU A 66 8.82 -4.49 7.17
N VAL A 67 9.84 -4.57 6.33
CA VAL A 67 10.46 -5.81 5.88
C VAL A 67 11.89 -5.81 6.37
N VAL A 68 12.16 -6.50 7.46
CA VAL A 68 13.47 -6.53 8.13
C VAL A 68 14.02 -7.95 8.07
N GLY A 69 15.06 -8.15 7.28
CA GLY A 69 15.54 -9.50 6.98
C GLY A 69 14.42 -10.35 6.37
N ASP A 70 14.02 -11.41 7.03
CA ASP A 70 12.92 -12.28 6.61
C ASP A 70 11.60 -12.01 7.35
N THR A 71 11.55 -11.00 8.20
CA THR A 71 10.39 -10.66 9.01
C THR A 71 9.58 -9.54 8.36
N VAL A 72 8.26 -9.71 8.32
CA VAL A 72 7.33 -8.69 7.82
C VAL A 72 6.41 -8.27 8.95
N ALA A 73 6.32 -6.97 9.18
CA ALA A 73 5.36 -6.36 10.10
C ALA A 73 4.42 -5.46 9.32
N GLY A 74 3.12 -5.56 9.59
CA GLY A 74 2.09 -4.72 8.97
C GLY A 74 1.46 -5.31 7.71
N ALA A 75 1.86 -6.50 7.28
CA ALA A 75 1.27 -7.23 6.16
C ALA A 75 1.42 -8.73 6.37
N TYR A 76 0.64 -9.51 5.62
CA TYR A 76 0.71 -10.98 5.63
C TYR A 76 1.58 -11.55 4.52
N ASP A 77 2.12 -10.71 3.65
CA ASP A 77 2.99 -11.11 2.55
C ASP A 77 4.33 -11.65 3.07
N TYR A 78 4.97 -12.50 2.29
CA TYR A 78 6.32 -12.95 2.60
C TYR A 78 7.35 -11.87 2.25
N ALA A 79 8.42 -11.79 3.03
CA ALA A 79 9.50 -10.83 2.80
C ALA A 79 10.08 -10.93 1.38
N ALA A 80 10.34 -12.13 0.90
CA ALA A 80 10.87 -12.35 -0.45
C ALA A 80 9.92 -11.84 -1.54
N ALA A 81 8.61 -12.03 -1.35
CA ALA A 81 7.60 -11.56 -2.31
C ALA A 81 7.54 -10.03 -2.38
N LEU A 82 7.61 -9.36 -1.25
CA LEU A 82 7.62 -7.89 -1.19
C LEU A 82 8.91 -7.33 -1.79
N ARG A 83 10.05 -7.94 -1.50
CA ARG A 83 11.32 -7.52 -2.08
C ARG A 83 11.35 -7.66 -3.59
N GLN A 84 10.79 -8.74 -4.11
CA GLN A 84 10.69 -8.96 -5.55
C GLN A 84 9.73 -7.95 -6.19
N ARG A 85 8.57 -7.72 -5.59
CA ARG A 85 7.56 -6.79 -6.10
C ARG A 85 8.10 -5.38 -6.23
N TYR A 86 8.85 -4.92 -5.25
CA TYR A 86 9.38 -3.56 -5.21
C TYR A 86 10.86 -3.45 -5.57
N ALA A 87 11.47 -4.55 -5.99
CA ALA A 87 12.85 -4.60 -6.46
C ALA A 87 13.87 -4.05 -5.45
N VAL A 88 13.74 -4.46 -4.19
CA VAL A 88 14.69 -4.12 -3.12
C VAL A 88 15.44 -5.38 -2.69
N PRO A 89 16.75 -5.51 -3.02
CA PRO A 89 17.54 -6.67 -2.60
C PRO A 89 17.62 -6.81 -1.08
N ARG A 90 17.77 -8.04 -0.62
CA ARG A 90 17.85 -8.35 0.81
C ARG A 90 18.98 -7.62 1.53
N SER A 91 20.09 -7.35 0.84
CA SER A 91 21.26 -6.70 1.40
C SER A 91 21.17 -5.18 1.48
N ARG A 92 20.07 -4.58 0.99
CA ARG A 92 19.93 -3.13 0.89
C ARG A 92 18.78 -2.61 1.72
N PHE A 93 18.97 -1.37 2.21
CA PHE A 93 17.90 -0.55 2.73
C PHE A 93 17.12 0.08 1.58
N GLY A 94 15.83 0.24 1.75
CA GLY A 94 14.99 0.94 0.78
C GLY A 94 13.67 1.37 1.39
N VAL A 95 13.13 2.46 0.88
CA VAL A 95 11.79 2.94 1.24
C VAL A 95 11.01 3.16 -0.04
N VAL A 96 9.78 2.66 -0.06
CA VAL A 96 8.90 2.77 -1.23
C VAL A 96 7.56 3.33 -0.77
N LEU A 97 7.09 4.38 -1.43
CA LEU A 97 5.74 4.91 -1.26
C LEU A 97 4.87 4.36 -2.38
N VAL A 98 3.80 3.69 -2.02
CA VAL A 98 2.86 3.07 -2.96
C VAL A 98 1.52 3.79 -2.87
N GLY A 99 0.99 4.22 -4.01
CA GLY A 99 -0.31 4.86 -4.08
C GLY A 99 -1.47 3.87 -3.98
N ARG A 100 -2.69 4.40 -3.90
CA ARG A 100 -3.91 3.56 -3.84
C ARG A 100 -4.11 2.69 -5.08
N ASP A 101 -3.53 3.08 -6.21
CA ASP A 101 -3.55 2.32 -7.45
C ASP A 101 -2.51 1.19 -7.50
N GLY A 102 -1.73 1.01 -6.43
CA GLY A 102 -0.66 0.03 -6.36
C GLY A 102 0.65 0.46 -7.03
N GLY A 103 0.70 1.64 -7.61
CA GLY A 103 1.90 2.16 -8.27
C GLY A 103 2.89 2.80 -7.31
N VAL A 104 4.17 2.61 -7.58
CA VAL A 104 5.25 3.24 -6.83
C VAL A 104 5.32 4.73 -7.18
N LYS A 105 5.21 5.58 -6.17
CA LYS A 105 5.20 7.05 -6.32
C LYS A 105 6.51 7.70 -5.85
N LEU A 106 7.23 7.02 -4.98
CA LEU A 106 8.50 7.50 -4.44
C LEU A 106 9.34 6.30 -4.02
N ARG A 107 10.63 6.36 -4.29
CA ARG A 107 11.59 5.31 -3.95
C ARG A 107 12.88 5.97 -3.47
N SER A 108 13.46 5.43 -2.40
CA SER A 108 14.73 5.93 -1.88
C SER A 108 15.57 4.79 -1.31
N ALA A 109 16.88 4.89 -1.45
CA ALA A 109 17.86 4.02 -0.77
C ALA A 109 18.25 4.59 0.60
N GLU A 110 17.75 5.75 0.96
CA GLU A 110 17.96 6.42 2.24
C GLU A 110 16.61 6.68 2.92
N ALA A 111 16.65 6.97 4.23
CA ALA A 111 15.45 7.36 4.96
C ALA A 111 14.81 8.61 4.34
N ILE A 112 13.48 8.59 4.20
CA ILE A 112 12.73 9.71 3.62
C ILE A 112 12.10 10.51 4.76
N VAL A 113 12.31 11.82 4.73
CA VAL A 113 11.67 12.72 5.70
C VAL A 113 10.16 12.76 5.43
N PRO A 114 9.32 12.75 6.48
CA PRO A 114 7.85 12.71 6.32
C PRO A 114 7.29 13.84 5.47
N ARG A 115 7.87 15.03 5.53
CA ARG A 115 7.44 16.16 4.71
C ARG A 115 7.48 15.86 3.21
N GLN A 116 8.50 15.14 2.75
CA GLN A 116 8.60 14.72 1.36
C GLN A 116 7.51 13.69 1.00
N ILE A 117 7.22 12.77 1.89
CA ILE A 117 6.14 11.79 1.75
C ILE A 117 4.80 12.51 1.64
N GLU A 118 4.53 13.43 2.55
CA GLU A 118 3.29 14.21 2.59
C GLU A 118 3.09 15.03 1.33
N ARG A 119 4.12 15.72 0.86
CA ARG A 119 4.06 16.49 -0.39
C ARG A 119 3.76 15.62 -1.60
N THR A 120 4.38 14.44 -1.66
CA THR A 120 4.15 13.50 -2.75
C THR A 120 2.71 13.02 -2.75
N ILE A 121 2.17 12.68 -1.59
CA ILE A 121 0.78 12.24 -1.45
C ILE A 121 -0.19 13.38 -1.78
N ASP A 122 0.01 14.57 -1.25
CA ASP A 122 -0.89 15.71 -1.43
C ASP A 122 -0.97 16.15 -2.90
N ALA A 123 0.02 15.82 -3.71
CA ALA A 123 0.02 16.05 -5.16
C ALA A 123 -0.75 14.97 -5.95
N MET A 124 -1.14 13.86 -5.32
CA MET A 124 -1.87 12.78 -5.99
C MET A 124 -3.31 13.19 -6.28
N PRO A 125 -3.88 12.84 -7.47
CA PRO A 125 -5.25 13.21 -7.82
C PRO A 125 -6.30 12.70 -6.83
N MET A 126 -6.16 11.47 -6.34
CA MET A 126 -7.09 10.89 -5.36
C MET A 126 -7.05 11.65 -4.03
N ARG A 127 -5.86 12.03 -3.57
CA ARG A 127 -5.70 12.82 -2.34
C ARG A 127 -6.31 14.20 -2.47
N ARG A 128 -6.13 14.85 -3.61
CA ARG A 128 -6.75 16.16 -3.87
C ARG A 128 -8.26 16.09 -3.81
N ARG A 129 -8.86 15.02 -4.32
CA ARG A 129 -10.32 14.79 -4.21
C ARG A 129 -10.75 14.57 -2.77
N GLU A 130 -9.98 13.83 -1.98
CA GLU A 130 -10.24 13.62 -0.55
C GLU A 130 -10.24 14.96 0.21
N MET A 131 -9.27 15.82 -0.05
CA MET A 131 -9.18 17.15 0.59
C MET A 131 -10.30 18.08 0.15
N ALA A 132 -10.69 18.06 -1.12
CA ALA A 132 -11.76 18.90 -1.65
C ALA A 132 -13.14 18.52 -1.12
N GLY A 133 -13.34 17.28 -0.68
CA GLY A 133 -14.57 16.78 -0.09
C GLY A 133 -14.75 17.09 1.41
N ARG A 134 -13.85 17.82 2.03
CA ARG A 134 -13.89 18.18 3.46
C ARG A 134 -14.50 19.53 3.72
#